data_4bf838d9083518bd4386804b8589ea7d
#
_entry.id   4bf838d9083518bd4386804b8589ea7d
#
_cell.length_a   1.000
_cell.length_b   1.000
_cell.length_c   1.000
_cell.angle_alpha   90.00
_cell.angle_beta   90.00
_cell.angle_gamma   90.00
#
_symmetry.space_group_name_H-M   'P 1'
#
loop_
_entity.id
_entity.type
_entity.pdbx_description
1 polymer ?
#
loop_
_entity_poly.entity_id
_entity_poly.type
_entity_poly.pdbx_seq_one_letter_code
_entity_poly.pdbx_strand_id
1 'polypeptide(L)'
;MTRAPTVVLLLFLWVAPALGAGTHQHHPVPTLENQTTTSVTIDGNRIILTFGPIDLPAGHDGDLAASMPHHTFQVPKDMYLVGYKSAVFTKDGKELPQQYLHHILLLNTSRDSVSCKGEPLFFAGAGLEMTEARFPTGYGVKLAKNDKLKAVVAFYHKAPPTKDVMATFTMEMAPEGTQVQPMDVYQVGVNVVCYSKFAQRLKGETDEGIEIQPGVTVLSAPLKFQMDGCVKFAYPHGHDQLLMIALEDKTAHRTLLRTVPDVRPDGTFIAFHPHQVFKDEVGFPVTIAAEYEITMVYHHPLHDPEIQHGMGNYLLYMTPGACPASASLTPP
;
A
#
# COMPACT_ATOMS: atom_id res chain seq x y z
N MET A 1 50.66 63.57 6.93
CA MET A 1 50.49 62.74 8.17
C MET A 1 49.06 62.29 8.23
N THR A 2 48.79 61.17 7.65
CA THR A 2 47.44 60.55 7.58
C THR A 2 47.39 59.37 8.54
N ARG A 3 46.54 59.49 9.55
CA ARG A 3 46.30 58.40 10.53
C ARG A 3 45.26 57.44 9.94
N ALA A 4 45.63 56.16 9.88
CA ALA A 4 44.68 55.09 9.53
C ALA A 4 43.82 54.68 10.74
N PRO A 5 42.53 54.39 10.54
CA PRO A 5 41.67 53.92 11.59
C PRO A 5 41.88 52.43 11.90
N THR A 6 42.05 52.13 13.16
CA THR A 6 42.13 50.78 13.70
C THR A 6 40.72 50.17 13.75
N VAL A 7 40.47 49.11 12.96
CA VAL A 7 39.22 48.33 13.01
C VAL A 7 39.40 47.26 14.07
N VAL A 8 38.62 47.33 15.16
CA VAL A 8 38.54 46.29 16.19
C VAL A 8 37.46 45.30 15.74
N LEU A 9 37.92 44.09 15.39
CA LEU A 9 37.04 42.97 15.02
C LEU A 9 36.63 42.23 16.34
N LEU A 10 35.39 42.47 16.76
CA LEU A 10 34.75 41.76 17.87
C LEU A 10 34.26 40.37 17.36
N LEU A 11 34.98 39.33 17.68
CA LEU A 11 34.55 37.94 17.48
C LEU A 11 33.51 37.58 18.55
N PHE A 12 32.26 37.52 18.16
CA PHE A 12 31.22 36.88 18.96
C PHE A 12 31.32 35.38 18.83
N LEU A 13 31.83 34.71 19.84
CA LEU A 13 31.74 33.26 20.00
C LEU A 13 30.29 32.89 20.37
N TRP A 14 29.55 32.41 19.39
CA TRP A 14 28.25 31.74 19.63
C TRP A 14 28.56 30.36 20.20
N VAL A 15 28.33 30.16 21.49
CA VAL A 15 28.25 28.85 22.10
C VAL A 15 26.81 28.34 21.80
N ALA A 16 26.68 27.44 20.81
CA ALA A 16 25.44 26.70 20.59
C ALA A 16 25.26 25.73 21.77
N PRO A 17 24.10 25.71 22.44
CA PRO A 17 23.80 24.63 23.37
C PRO A 17 23.75 23.33 22.61
N ALA A 18 24.54 22.35 23.05
CA ALA A 18 24.43 20.97 22.58
C ALA A 18 23.04 20.46 22.97
N LEU A 19 22.13 20.41 22.00
CA LEU A 19 20.89 19.66 22.13
C LEU A 19 21.30 18.20 22.31
N GLY A 20 21.07 17.68 23.52
CA GLY A 20 21.32 16.29 23.84
C GLY A 20 20.52 15.42 22.86
N ALA A 21 21.24 14.60 22.09
CA ALA A 21 20.65 13.50 21.37
C ALA A 21 19.98 12.59 22.42
N GLY A 22 18.65 12.67 22.48
CA GLY A 22 17.88 11.72 23.27
C GLY A 22 18.16 10.33 22.71
N THR A 23 18.84 9.51 23.46
CA THR A 23 18.96 8.08 23.16
C THR A 23 17.57 7.49 23.33
N HIS A 24 16.85 7.28 22.22
CA HIS A 24 15.68 6.43 22.22
C HIS A 24 16.12 5.04 22.68
N GLN A 25 15.74 4.68 23.90
CA GLN A 25 15.87 3.31 24.37
C GLN A 25 14.87 2.49 23.56
N HIS A 26 15.35 1.73 22.58
CA HIS A 26 14.58 0.68 21.95
C HIS A 26 14.20 -0.35 23.02
N HIS A 27 12.98 -0.26 23.53
CA HIS A 27 12.41 -1.38 24.26
C HIS A 27 12.18 -2.53 23.25
N PRO A 28 12.58 -3.77 23.57
CA PRO A 28 12.32 -4.89 22.67
C PRO A 28 10.82 -5.02 22.47
N VAL A 29 10.38 -4.75 21.25
CA VAL A 29 8.97 -4.93 20.84
C VAL A 29 8.68 -6.43 20.86
N PRO A 30 7.61 -6.90 21.52
CA PRO A 30 7.21 -8.30 21.45
C PRO A 30 6.94 -8.67 20.00
N THR A 31 7.65 -9.67 19.47
CA THR A 31 7.41 -10.17 18.10
C THR A 31 6.06 -10.85 18.06
N LEU A 32 5.11 -10.30 17.32
CA LEU A 32 3.78 -10.87 17.12
C LEU A 32 3.83 -12.20 16.36
N GLU A 33 4.90 -12.42 15.58
CA GLU A 33 5.12 -13.64 14.79
C GLU A 33 5.06 -14.93 15.62
N ASN A 34 5.59 -14.92 16.83
CA ASN A 34 5.63 -16.09 17.71
C ASN A 34 4.30 -16.36 18.44
N GLN A 35 3.32 -15.46 18.35
CA GLN A 35 2.02 -15.60 19.03
C GLN A 35 0.91 -16.08 18.09
N THR A 36 1.18 -16.14 16.78
CA THR A 36 0.13 -16.24 15.78
C THR A 36 -0.03 -17.64 15.24
N THR A 37 -1.20 -18.23 15.47
CA THR A 37 -1.66 -19.36 14.68
C THR A 37 -2.19 -18.84 13.36
N THR A 38 -1.82 -19.50 12.26
CA THR A 38 -2.34 -19.20 10.93
C THR A 38 -2.99 -20.44 10.33
N SER A 39 -4.07 -20.26 9.60
CA SER A 39 -4.72 -21.38 8.91
C SER A 39 -5.24 -20.94 7.54
N VAL A 40 -5.38 -21.94 6.65
CA VAL A 40 -6.00 -21.80 5.34
C VAL A 40 -7.15 -22.79 5.26
N THR A 41 -8.34 -22.30 4.93
CA THR A 41 -9.53 -23.12 4.69
C THR A 41 -10.03 -22.88 3.28
N ILE A 42 -10.38 -23.95 2.57
CA ILE A 42 -11.02 -23.90 1.26
C ILE A 42 -12.47 -24.28 1.44
N ASP A 43 -13.37 -23.37 1.11
CA ASP A 43 -14.82 -23.54 1.24
C ASP A 43 -15.49 -23.16 -0.10
N GLY A 44 -15.82 -24.14 -0.91
CA GLY A 44 -16.36 -23.94 -2.25
C GLY A 44 -15.41 -23.12 -3.13
N ASN A 45 -15.84 -21.94 -3.54
CA ASN A 45 -15.07 -21.00 -4.34
C ASN A 45 -14.33 -19.96 -3.50
N ARG A 46 -14.10 -20.22 -2.21
CA ARG A 46 -13.40 -19.30 -1.33
C ARG A 46 -12.16 -19.93 -0.74
N ILE A 47 -11.11 -19.17 -0.65
CA ILE A 47 -9.92 -19.50 0.14
C ILE A 47 -9.89 -18.48 1.29
N ILE A 48 -9.97 -18.98 2.52
CA ILE A 48 -10.04 -18.17 3.73
C ILE A 48 -8.74 -18.34 4.50
N LEU A 49 -8.01 -17.25 4.64
CA LEU A 49 -6.83 -17.15 5.48
C LEU A 49 -7.26 -16.60 6.82
N THR A 50 -6.81 -17.22 7.91
CA THR A 50 -7.10 -16.77 9.27
C THR A 50 -5.80 -16.59 10.03
N PHE A 51 -5.65 -15.47 10.71
CA PHE A 51 -4.52 -15.11 11.56
C PHE A 51 -5.03 -14.86 12.98
N GLY A 52 -4.29 -15.35 13.96
CA GLY A 52 -4.63 -15.17 15.37
C GLY A 52 -5.01 -16.48 16.08
N PRO A 53 -5.40 -16.42 17.38
CA PRO A 53 -5.55 -15.20 18.17
C PRO A 53 -4.21 -14.52 18.48
N ILE A 54 -4.22 -13.17 18.56
CA ILE A 54 -3.07 -12.33 18.86
C ILE A 54 -3.46 -11.33 19.96
N ASP A 55 -2.60 -11.16 20.96
CA ASP A 55 -2.75 -10.09 21.93
C ASP A 55 -2.02 -8.85 21.39
N LEU A 56 -2.76 -7.78 21.08
CA LEU A 56 -2.21 -6.50 20.67
C LEU A 56 -1.86 -5.67 21.92
N PRO A 57 -0.57 -5.38 22.18
CA PRO A 57 -0.17 -4.52 23.28
C PRO A 57 -0.45 -3.04 22.98
N ALA A 58 -0.41 -2.18 24.01
CA ALA A 58 -0.41 -0.74 23.81
C ALA A 58 0.87 -0.29 23.10
N GLY A 59 0.73 0.60 22.12
CA GLY A 59 1.88 1.28 21.51
C GLY A 59 2.94 0.34 20.96
N HIS A 60 2.54 -0.72 20.26
CA HIS A 60 3.48 -1.55 19.51
C HIS A 60 4.00 -0.72 18.35
N ASP A 61 5.14 -0.10 18.53
CA ASP A 61 5.81 0.62 17.47
C ASP A 61 6.18 -0.34 16.34
N GLY A 62 5.71 0.03 15.17
CA GLY A 62 5.77 -0.81 14.02
C GLY A 62 7.08 -0.81 13.28
N ASP A 63 8.12 -1.40 13.80
CA ASP A 63 9.11 -2.05 12.94
C ASP A 63 8.51 -3.38 12.46
N LEU A 64 7.47 -3.21 11.62
CA LEU A 64 6.46 -4.21 11.33
C LEU A 64 6.96 -5.31 10.40
N ALA A 65 7.95 -5.01 9.55
CA ALA A 65 8.38 -5.94 8.52
C ALA A 65 9.01 -7.22 9.07
N ALA A 66 9.75 -7.13 10.18
CA ALA A 66 10.43 -8.27 10.79
C ALA A 66 9.56 -9.09 11.74
N SER A 67 8.43 -8.51 12.21
CA SER A 67 7.54 -9.11 13.21
C SER A 67 6.13 -9.44 12.71
N MET A 68 5.88 -9.30 11.40
CA MET A 68 4.57 -9.58 10.82
C MET A 68 4.27 -11.07 10.75
N PRO A 69 3.16 -11.54 11.35
CA PRO A 69 2.70 -12.90 11.13
C PRO A 69 2.47 -13.17 9.65
N HIS A 70 2.92 -14.32 9.18
CA HIS A 70 2.75 -14.71 7.79
C HIS A 70 2.38 -16.18 7.64
N HIS A 71 1.77 -16.51 6.52
CA HIS A 71 1.42 -17.88 6.16
C HIS A 71 1.75 -18.14 4.70
N THR A 72 2.34 -19.32 4.42
CA THR A 72 2.63 -19.76 3.05
C THR A 72 1.84 -21.00 2.73
N PHE A 73 1.19 -21.02 1.57
CA PHE A 73 0.40 -22.16 1.11
C PHE A 73 0.50 -22.31 -0.42
N GLN A 74 0.06 -23.45 -0.94
CA GLN A 74 0.05 -23.72 -2.37
C GLN A 74 -1.36 -23.66 -2.94
N VAL A 75 -1.49 -23.13 -4.14
CA VAL A 75 -2.73 -23.12 -4.92
C VAL A 75 -3.05 -24.57 -5.34
N PRO A 76 -4.22 -25.13 -4.98
CA PRO A 76 -4.53 -26.54 -5.21
C PRO A 76 -4.85 -26.89 -6.66
N LYS A 77 -5.39 -25.97 -7.42
CA LYS A 77 -5.73 -26.09 -8.85
C LYS A 77 -5.69 -24.73 -9.54
N ASP A 78 -5.69 -24.70 -10.87
CA ASP A 78 -5.83 -23.46 -11.61
C ASP A 78 -7.14 -22.77 -11.24
N MET A 79 -7.08 -21.48 -10.90
CA MET A 79 -8.24 -20.69 -10.49
C MET A 79 -8.03 -19.20 -10.78
N TYR A 80 -9.13 -18.45 -10.74
CA TYR A 80 -9.11 -17.01 -10.95
C TYR A 80 -9.68 -16.30 -9.73
N LEU A 81 -8.88 -15.43 -9.12
CA LEU A 81 -9.34 -14.51 -8.08
C LEU A 81 -10.22 -13.44 -8.74
N VAL A 82 -11.46 -13.28 -8.27
CA VAL A 82 -12.42 -12.30 -8.81
C VAL A 82 -12.80 -11.23 -7.78
N GLY A 83 -12.36 -11.40 -6.55
CA GLY A 83 -12.55 -10.45 -5.48
C GLY A 83 -11.97 -10.97 -4.18
N TYR A 84 -11.89 -10.09 -3.19
CA TYR A 84 -11.42 -10.43 -1.85
C TYR A 84 -11.98 -9.47 -0.80
N LYS A 85 -11.94 -9.90 0.46
CA LYS A 85 -12.32 -9.08 1.60
C LYS A 85 -11.54 -9.46 2.84
N SER A 86 -11.36 -8.50 3.75
CA SER A 86 -10.80 -8.70 5.08
C SER A 86 -11.84 -8.44 6.17
N ALA A 87 -11.62 -9.02 7.34
CA ALA A 87 -12.36 -8.73 8.55
C ALA A 87 -11.46 -8.89 9.78
N VAL A 88 -11.76 -8.11 10.83
CA VAL A 88 -11.07 -8.19 12.12
C VAL A 88 -12.12 -8.41 13.21
N PHE A 89 -11.85 -9.32 14.13
CA PHE A 89 -12.76 -9.69 15.21
C PHE A 89 -11.97 -10.30 16.38
N THR A 90 -12.60 -10.48 17.52
CA THR A 90 -12.00 -11.22 18.63
C THR A 90 -12.33 -12.71 18.51
N LYS A 91 -11.58 -13.57 19.18
CA LYS A 91 -11.77 -15.05 19.14
C LYS A 91 -13.20 -15.49 19.49
N ASP A 92 -13.92 -14.75 20.30
CA ASP A 92 -15.33 -14.99 20.63
C ASP A 92 -16.31 -14.46 19.56
N GLY A 93 -15.81 -13.93 18.45
CA GLY A 93 -16.60 -13.51 17.29
C GLY A 93 -17.11 -12.07 17.35
N LYS A 94 -16.68 -11.26 18.31
CA LYS A 94 -17.02 -9.84 18.35
C LYS A 94 -16.27 -9.10 17.26
N GLU A 95 -16.99 -8.44 16.35
CA GLU A 95 -16.39 -7.59 15.31
C GLU A 95 -15.61 -6.43 15.94
N LEU A 96 -14.45 -6.18 15.39
CA LEU A 96 -13.61 -5.04 15.72
C LEU A 96 -13.60 -4.03 14.57
N PRO A 97 -13.42 -2.73 14.87
CA PRO A 97 -13.25 -1.72 13.85
C PRO A 97 -12.10 -2.06 12.91
N GLN A 98 -12.24 -1.77 11.61
CA GLN A 98 -11.20 -2.05 10.62
C GLN A 98 -9.87 -1.36 10.93
N GLN A 99 -9.89 -0.30 11.74
CA GLN A 99 -8.71 0.42 12.26
C GLN A 99 -7.74 -0.46 13.06
N TYR A 100 -8.11 -1.67 13.44
CA TYR A 100 -7.19 -2.64 14.02
C TYR A 100 -6.25 -3.27 12.99
N LEU A 101 -6.66 -3.33 11.74
CA LEU A 101 -5.89 -3.91 10.65
C LEU A 101 -5.15 -2.81 9.87
N HIS A 102 -3.82 -2.85 9.87
CA HIS A 102 -3.05 -2.00 8.95
C HIS A 102 -3.21 -2.54 7.53
N HIS A 103 -2.81 -3.78 7.28
CA HIS A 103 -3.06 -4.46 6.02
C HIS A 103 -2.91 -5.99 6.11
N ILE A 104 -3.47 -6.69 5.13
CA ILE A 104 -3.10 -8.05 4.75
C ILE A 104 -2.64 -8.00 3.31
N LEU A 105 -1.42 -8.47 3.03
CA LEU A 105 -0.81 -8.50 1.71
C LEU A 105 -0.71 -9.93 1.21
N LEU A 106 -1.02 -10.14 -0.06
CA LEU A 106 -0.90 -11.42 -0.76
C LEU A 106 0.17 -11.34 -1.84
N LEU A 107 1.20 -12.16 -1.68
CA LEU A 107 2.32 -12.28 -2.61
C LEU A 107 2.28 -13.65 -3.29
N ASN A 108 2.46 -13.70 -4.60
CA ASN A 108 2.75 -14.94 -5.32
C ASN A 108 4.27 -15.07 -5.48
N THR A 109 4.89 -15.92 -4.68
CA THR A 109 6.35 -16.10 -4.68
C THR A 109 6.85 -17.02 -5.80
N SER A 110 5.94 -17.57 -6.60
CA SER A 110 6.28 -18.37 -7.79
C SER A 110 6.29 -17.52 -9.08
N ARG A 111 5.93 -16.25 -8.99
CA ARG A 111 5.85 -15.33 -10.14
C ARG A 111 6.52 -14.02 -9.82
N ASP A 112 7.25 -13.51 -10.80
CA ASP A 112 7.83 -12.17 -10.70
C ASP A 112 6.76 -11.09 -10.84
N SER A 113 6.95 -10.01 -10.12
CA SER A 113 6.19 -8.77 -10.30
C SER A 113 6.41 -8.22 -11.71
N VAL A 114 5.34 -7.78 -12.36
CA VAL A 114 5.41 -7.15 -13.69
C VAL A 114 6.19 -5.84 -13.61
N SER A 115 6.06 -5.09 -12.53
CA SER A 115 6.74 -3.81 -12.32
C SER A 115 8.16 -3.96 -11.76
N CYS A 116 8.45 -5.06 -11.06
CA CYS A 116 9.72 -5.30 -10.37
C CYS A 116 10.25 -6.71 -10.61
N LYS A 117 10.99 -6.89 -11.68
CA LYS A 117 11.55 -8.20 -12.03
C LYS A 117 12.45 -8.74 -10.91
N GLY A 118 12.23 -10.01 -10.54
CA GLY A 118 12.92 -10.68 -9.44
C GLY A 118 12.28 -10.49 -8.08
N GLU A 119 11.20 -9.70 -7.99
CA GLU A 119 10.39 -9.57 -6.78
C GLU A 119 9.13 -10.42 -6.89
N PRO A 120 8.60 -10.95 -5.78
CA PRO A 120 7.32 -11.63 -5.77
C PRO A 120 6.19 -10.75 -6.29
N LEU A 121 5.26 -11.34 -7.04
CA LEU A 121 4.08 -10.63 -7.51
C LEU A 121 3.16 -10.29 -6.31
N PHE A 122 3.04 -9.02 -5.96
CA PHE A 122 1.99 -8.54 -5.07
C PHE A 122 0.68 -8.46 -5.87
N PHE A 123 -0.31 -9.28 -5.54
CA PHE A 123 -1.50 -9.42 -6.38
C PHE A 123 -2.82 -9.09 -5.70
N ALA A 124 -2.86 -8.97 -4.38
CA ALA A 124 -4.05 -8.59 -3.63
C ALA A 124 -3.66 -8.08 -2.25
N GLY A 125 -4.44 -7.14 -1.72
CA GLY A 125 -4.28 -6.64 -0.37
C GLY A 125 -5.54 -5.95 0.10
N ALA A 126 -5.78 -5.98 1.41
CA ALA A 126 -6.85 -5.26 2.07
C ALA A 126 -6.31 -4.66 3.36
N GLY A 127 -6.81 -3.51 3.73
CA GLY A 127 -6.33 -2.79 4.90
C GLY A 127 -7.36 -1.84 5.45
N LEU A 128 -6.87 -0.89 6.22
CA LEU A 128 -7.67 0.20 6.77
C LEU A 128 -8.43 0.95 5.67
N GLU A 129 -7.75 1.23 4.57
CA GLU A 129 -8.22 2.07 3.47
C GLU A 129 -9.27 1.39 2.59
N MET A 130 -9.20 0.08 2.44
CA MET A 130 -10.14 -0.73 1.69
C MET A 130 -10.26 -2.13 2.27
N THR A 131 -11.45 -2.48 2.71
CA THR A 131 -11.73 -3.79 3.31
C THR A 131 -12.05 -4.86 2.29
N GLU A 132 -12.48 -4.48 1.11
CA GLU A 132 -12.84 -5.43 0.03
C GLU A 132 -12.53 -4.86 -1.35
N ALA A 133 -12.31 -5.77 -2.31
CA ALA A 133 -12.24 -5.49 -3.72
C ALA A 133 -13.08 -6.52 -4.51
N ARG A 134 -13.82 -6.04 -5.51
CA ARG A 134 -14.56 -6.88 -6.45
C ARG A 134 -14.23 -6.42 -7.86
N PHE A 135 -13.60 -7.30 -8.62
CA PHE A 135 -13.22 -7.00 -9.99
C PHE A 135 -14.43 -6.86 -10.91
N PRO A 136 -14.29 -6.22 -12.09
CA PRO A 136 -15.33 -6.21 -13.09
C PRO A 136 -15.71 -7.63 -13.51
N THR A 137 -16.96 -7.81 -13.91
CA THR A 137 -17.49 -9.12 -14.34
C THR A 137 -16.70 -9.69 -15.52
N GLY A 138 -16.36 -10.96 -15.45
CA GLY A 138 -15.58 -11.64 -16.49
C GLY A 138 -14.07 -11.44 -16.42
N TYR A 139 -13.55 -10.74 -15.41
CA TYR A 139 -12.11 -10.51 -15.20
C TYR A 139 -11.62 -11.09 -13.88
N GLY A 140 -10.36 -11.50 -13.84
CA GLY A 140 -9.76 -12.03 -12.62
C GLY A 140 -8.24 -12.21 -12.70
N VAL A 141 -7.59 -12.33 -11.56
CA VAL A 141 -6.16 -12.62 -11.48
C VAL A 141 -5.96 -14.14 -11.51
N LYS A 142 -5.18 -14.63 -12.45
CA LYS A 142 -4.89 -16.07 -12.57
C LYS A 142 -3.94 -16.51 -11.47
N LEU A 143 -4.34 -17.54 -10.73
CA LEU A 143 -3.50 -18.31 -9.81
C LEU A 143 -3.34 -19.70 -10.39
N ALA A 144 -2.11 -20.09 -10.72
CA ALA A 144 -1.84 -21.40 -11.31
C ALA A 144 -1.71 -22.47 -10.21
N LYS A 145 -2.04 -23.71 -10.55
CA LYS A 145 -1.80 -24.85 -9.67
C LYS A 145 -0.35 -24.88 -9.23
N ASN A 146 -0.12 -25.11 -7.93
CA ASN A 146 1.19 -25.15 -7.26
C ASN A 146 1.88 -23.78 -7.12
N ASP A 147 1.26 -22.66 -7.54
CA ASP A 147 1.77 -21.34 -7.15
C ASP A 147 1.90 -21.28 -5.62
N LYS A 148 3.04 -20.78 -5.14
CA LYS A 148 3.29 -20.57 -3.71
C LYS A 148 2.86 -19.15 -3.35
N LEU A 149 1.85 -19.04 -2.52
CA LEU A 149 1.32 -17.79 -2.04
C LEU A 149 1.80 -17.54 -0.62
N LYS A 150 2.22 -16.29 -0.35
CA LYS A 150 2.55 -15.82 1.00
C LYS A 150 1.57 -14.73 1.38
N ALA A 151 0.85 -14.92 2.47
CA ALA A 151 0.02 -13.90 3.10
C ALA A 151 0.76 -13.32 4.30
N VAL A 152 0.74 -11.99 4.43
CA VAL A 152 1.37 -11.25 5.54
C VAL A 152 0.33 -10.35 6.15
N VAL A 153 0.17 -10.35 7.48
CA VAL A 153 -0.75 -9.46 8.19
C VAL A 153 0.01 -8.46 9.05
N ALA A 154 -0.39 -7.19 8.98
CA ALA A 154 0.06 -6.14 9.87
C ALA A 154 -1.12 -5.54 10.61
N PHE A 155 -1.00 -5.42 11.93
CA PHE A 155 -1.98 -4.73 12.75
C PHE A 155 -1.57 -3.27 12.96
N TYR A 156 -2.57 -2.38 13.07
CA TYR A 156 -2.30 -0.96 13.18
C TYR A 156 -1.77 -0.61 14.57
N HIS A 157 -0.58 -0.01 14.65
CA HIS A 157 0.13 0.29 15.89
C HIS A 157 -0.62 1.22 16.87
N LYS A 158 -1.53 2.06 16.36
CA LYS A 158 -2.41 2.93 17.18
C LYS A 158 -3.71 2.25 17.61
N ALA A 159 -3.90 0.96 17.28
CA ALA A 159 -5.06 0.22 17.76
C ALA A 159 -5.03 0.11 19.29
N PRO A 160 -6.19 0.18 19.97
CA PRO A 160 -6.25 -0.01 21.41
C PRO A 160 -5.74 -1.40 21.83
N PRO A 161 -5.12 -1.55 23.02
CA PRO A 161 -4.73 -2.85 23.54
C PRO A 161 -5.93 -3.78 23.60
N THR A 162 -5.82 -4.92 22.92
CA THR A 162 -6.93 -5.86 22.79
C THR A 162 -6.40 -7.28 22.73
N LYS A 163 -7.04 -8.18 23.51
CA LYS A 163 -6.69 -9.61 23.52
C LYS A 163 -7.46 -10.40 22.48
N ASP A 164 -6.88 -11.55 22.12
CA ASP A 164 -7.50 -12.54 21.26
C ASP A 164 -8.00 -11.98 19.91
N VAL A 165 -7.26 -11.04 19.32
CA VAL A 165 -7.58 -10.45 18.01
C VAL A 165 -7.35 -11.47 16.91
N MET A 166 -8.33 -11.58 16.03
CA MET A 166 -8.32 -12.42 14.83
C MET A 166 -8.42 -11.53 13.59
N ALA A 167 -7.75 -11.90 12.52
CA ALA A 167 -7.96 -11.30 11.21
C ALA A 167 -8.22 -12.39 10.17
N THR A 168 -9.10 -12.12 9.22
CA THR A 168 -9.33 -12.98 8.07
C THR A 168 -9.14 -12.24 6.77
N PHE A 169 -8.68 -12.99 5.76
CA PHE A 169 -8.68 -12.56 4.37
C PHE A 169 -9.36 -13.63 3.53
N THR A 170 -10.49 -13.30 2.95
CA THR A 170 -11.26 -14.21 2.09
C THR A 170 -11.01 -13.86 0.64
N MET A 171 -10.40 -14.77 -0.11
CA MET A 171 -10.29 -14.71 -1.57
C MET A 171 -11.52 -15.36 -2.19
N GLU A 172 -12.20 -14.64 -3.08
CA GLU A 172 -13.33 -15.12 -3.87
C GLU A 172 -12.84 -15.58 -5.24
N MET A 173 -13.00 -16.86 -5.53
CA MET A 173 -12.59 -17.47 -6.80
C MET A 173 -13.76 -17.56 -7.76
N ALA A 174 -13.50 -17.40 -9.05
CA ALA A 174 -14.50 -17.67 -10.08
C ALA A 174 -15.02 -19.11 -9.96
N PRO A 175 -16.33 -19.36 -10.13
CA PRO A 175 -16.85 -20.72 -10.21
C PRO A 175 -16.17 -21.51 -11.32
N GLU A 176 -16.01 -22.83 -11.11
CA GLU A 176 -15.43 -23.72 -12.11
C GLU A 176 -16.22 -23.68 -13.41
N GLY A 177 -15.52 -23.64 -14.55
CA GLY A 177 -16.13 -23.51 -15.86
C GLY A 177 -16.51 -22.07 -16.28
N THR A 178 -16.37 -21.08 -15.39
CA THR A 178 -16.57 -19.68 -15.75
C THR A 178 -15.45 -19.21 -16.67
N GLN A 179 -15.80 -18.57 -17.78
CA GLN A 179 -14.83 -17.88 -18.62
C GLN A 179 -14.40 -16.59 -17.96
N VAL A 180 -13.10 -16.48 -17.65
CA VAL A 180 -12.50 -15.32 -17.02
C VAL A 180 -11.31 -14.85 -17.85
N GLN A 181 -11.31 -13.59 -18.22
CA GLN A 181 -10.16 -12.95 -18.86
C GLN A 181 -9.10 -12.61 -17.78
N PRO A 182 -7.87 -13.12 -17.92
CA PRO A 182 -6.83 -12.86 -16.93
C PRO A 182 -6.40 -11.40 -16.92
N MET A 183 -6.18 -10.87 -15.71
CA MET A 183 -5.54 -9.59 -15.48
C MET A 183 -4.18 -9.81 -14.83
N ASP A 184 -3.19 -9.02 -15.26
CA ASP A 184 -1.94 -8.84 -14.57
C ASP A 184 -2.05 -7.68 -13.56
N VAL A 185 -1.23 -7.73 -12.51
CA VAL A 185 -1.22 -6.71 -11.47
C VAL A 185 0.04 -5.88 -11.60
N TYR A 186 -0.14 -4.58 -11.74
CA TYR A 186 0.92 -3.61 -11.89
C TYR A 186 0.89 -2.64 -10.70
N GLN A 187 1.94 -2.63 -9.89
CA GLN A 187 2.05 -1.69 -8.77
C GLN A 187 2.73 -0.41 -9.25
N VAL A 188 2.09 0.74 -8.99
CA VAL A 188 2.62 2.07 -9.31
C VAL A 188 2.52 2.99 -8.10
N GLY A 189 3.58 3.71 -7.78
CA GLY A 189 3.63 4.62 -6.64
C GLY A 189 4.90 5.44 -6.66
N VAL A 190 4.98 6.48 -5.84
CA VAL A 190 6.18 7.30 -5.73
C VAL A 190 7.32 6.53 -5.07
N ASN A 191 7.00 5.73 -4.08
CA ASN A 191 7.93 4.92 -3.30
C ASN A 191 7.75 3.40 -3.52
N VAL A 192 7.19 3.01 -4.66
CA VAL A 192 7.21 1.61 -5.07
C VAL A 192 8.63 1.27 -5.48
N VAL A 193 9.41 0.90 -4.48
CA VAL A 193 10.77 0.45 -4.68
C VAL A 193 10.74 -1.05 -4.92
N CYS A 194 11.33 -1.50 -6.03
CA CYS A 194 11.67 -2.90 -6.15
C CYS A 194 12.67 -3.24 -5.05
N TYR A 195 12.32 -4.17 -4.16
CA TYR A 195 13.14 -4.52 -2.98
C TYR A 195 14.59 -4.87 -3.32
N SER A 196 14.83 -5.46 -4.49
CA SER A 196 16.18 -5.73 -5.00
C SER A 196 17.01 -4.46 -5.28
N LYS A 197 16.39 -3.28 -5.28
CA LYS A 197 17.02 -1.97 -5.52
C LYS A 197 17.07 -1.09 -4.26
N PHE A 198 16.95 -1.64 -3.08
CA PHE A 198 17.03 -0.89 -1.82
C PHE A 198 18.29 0.00 -1.70
N ALA A 199 19.36 -0.32 -2.43
CA ALA A 199 20.53 0.53 -2.49
C ALA A 199 20.30 1.90 -3.17
N GLN A 200 19.14 2.13 -3.80
CA GLN A 200 18.80 3.37 -4.52
C GLN A 200 17.59 4.08 -3.90
N ARG A 201 17.40 3.98 -2.60
CA ARG A 201 16.33 4.69 -1.90
C ARG A 201 16.41 6.19 -2.15
N LEU A 202 15.26 6.83 -2.24
CA LEU A 202 15.19 8.29 -2.23
C LEU A 202 15.76 8.81 -0.90
N LYS A 203 16.35 10.00 -0.93
CA LYS A 203 16.86 10.63 0.31
C LYS A 203 15.69 10.84 1.29
N GLY A 204 15.81 10.27 2.49
CA GLY A 204 14.75 10.31 3.51
C GLY A 204 13.73 9.16 3.41
N GLU A 205 13.89 8.23 2.47
CA GLU A 205 13.06 7.04 2.41
C GLU A 205 13.56 5.99 3.40
N THR A 206 12.65 5.48 4.22
CA THR A 206 12.86 4.39 5.17
C THR A 206 11.99 3.19 4.78
N ASP A 207 12.06 2.09 5.53
CA ASP A 207 11.14 0.95 5.38
C ASP A 207 9.68 1.34 5.70
N GLU A 208 9.49 2.43 6.42
CA GLU A 208 8.18 2.99 6.81
C GLU A 208 7.59 3.92 5.74
N GLY A 209 8.37 4.34 4.75
CA GLY A 209 7.95 5.26 3.70
C GLY A 209 8.86 6.47 3.53
N ILE A 210 8.33 7.54 2.93
CA ILE A 210 9.03 8.81 2.73
C ILE A 210 8.63 9.78 3.83
N GLU A 211 9.62 10.36 4.52
CA GLU A 211 9.36 11.36 5.56
C GLU A 211 8.62 12.57 5.00
N ILE A 212 7.46 12.88 5.60
CA ILE A 212 6.60 13.99 5.23
C ILE A 212 6.91 15.18 6.13
N GLN A 213 7.36 16.26 5.53
CA GLN A 213 7.67 17.50 6.24
C GLN A 213 6.39 18.23 6.68
N PRO A 214 6.41 18.99 7.81
CA PRO A 214 5.29 19.80 8.23
C PRO A 214 4.80 20.76 7.11
N GLY A 215 3.50 20.86 6.96
CA GLY A 215 2.84 21.60 5.89
C GLY A 215 2.37 20.68 4.75
N VAL A 216 2.25 21.23 3.56
CA VAL A 216 1.86 20.48 2.37
C VAL A 216 3.09 19.96 1.65
N THR A 217 3.14 18.64 1.47
CA THR A 217 4.20 17.96 0.70
C THR A 217 3.59 17.36 -0.57
N VAL A 218 4.19 17.67 -1.71
CA VAL A 218 3.84 17.08 -3.01
C VAL A 218 4.97 16.17 -3.45
N LEU A 219 4.67 14.90 -3.64
CA LEU A 219 5.61 13.90 -4.14
C LEU A 219 5.16 13.47 -5.53
N SER A 220 6.06 13.52 -6.50
CA SER A 220 5.80 13.06 -7.86
C SER A 220 6.93 12.18 -8.36
N ALA A 221 6.59 11.16 -9.12
CA ALA A 221 7.56 10.29 -9.79
C ALA A 221 7.13 10.00 -11.23
N PRO A 222 8.08 10.10 -12.20
CA PRO A 222 7.83 9.66 -13.56
C PRO A 222 7.66 8.15 -13.58
N LEU A 223 6.74 7.68 -14.42
CA LEU A 223 6.40 6.28 -14.57
C LEU A 223 6.38 5.91 -16.05
N LYS A 224 6.92 4.71 -16.38
CA LYS A 224 6.75 4.07 -17.68
C LYS A 224 6.21 2.66 -17.48
N PHE A 225 5.14 2.34 -18.17
CA PHE A 225 4.66 0.96 -18.24
C PHE A 225 5.62 0.13 -19.10
N GLN A 226 5.78 -1.14 -18.75
CA GLN A 226 6.64 -2.07 -19.47
C GLN A 226 5.88 -2.87 -20.53
N MET A 227 4.56 -2.71 -20.59
CA MET A 227 3.68 -3.36 -21.55
C MET A 227 2.47 -2.48 -21.85
N ASP A 228 1.91 -2.64 -23.04
CA ASP A 228 0.60 -2.10 -23.35
C ASP A 228 -0.48 -2.89 -22.60
N GLY A 229 -1.47 -2.19 -22.07
CA GLY A 229 -2.52 -2.83 -21.30
C GLY A 229 -3.79 -2.00 -21.20
N CYS A 230 -4.85 -2.64 -20.73
CA CYS A 230 -6.12 -2.02 -20.44
C CYS A 230 -6.47 -2.17 -18.97
N VAL A 231 -6.41 -1.08 -18.22
CA VAL A 231 -6.71 -1.07 -16.78
C VAL A 231 -8.20 -1.24 -16.58
N LYS A 232 -8.58 -2.26 -15.82
CA LYS A 232 -9.97 -2.63 -15.52
C LYS A 232 -10.37 -2.28 -14.09
N PHE A 233 -9.39 -2.29 -13.19
CA PHE A 233 -9.60 -2.00 -11.78
C PHE A 233 -8.34 -1.35 -11.22
N ALA A 234 -8.50 -0.35 -10.35
CA ALA A 234 -7.40 0.26 -9.63
C ALA A 234 -7.71 0.29 -8.13
N TYR A 235 -6.84 -0.36 -7.34
CA TYR A 235 -6.89 -0.36 -5.89
C TYR A 235 -5.93 0.71 -5.36
N PRO A 236 -6.43 1.80 -4.75
CA PRO A 236 -5.58 2.80 -4.10
C PRO A 236 -5.10 2.31 -2.73
N HIS A 237 -3.90 2.69 -2.37
CA HIS A 237 -3.32 2.50 -1.03
C HIS A 237 -2.67 3.79 -0.56
N GLY A 238 -2.80 4.12 0.72
CA GLY A 238 -2.17 5.28 1.33
C GLY A 238 -2.29 5.27 2.85
N HIS A 239 -1.46 6.09 3.49
CA HIS A 239 -1.39 6.23 4.94
C HIS A 239 -1.99 7.55 5.42
N ASP A 240 -1.95 7.77 6.74
CA ASP A 240 -2.36 9.03 7.38
C ASP A 240 -1.74 10.24 6.67
N GLN A 241 -2.43 11.37 6.72
CA GLN A 241 -2.04 12.64 6.13
C GLN A 241 -2.11 12.72 4.59
N LEU A 242 -2.45 11.62 3.90
CA LEU A 242 -2.68 11.64 2.45
C LEU A 242 -3.92 12.48 2.12
N LEU A 243 -3.78 13.45 1.22
CA LEU A 243 -4.89 14.26 0.70
C LEU A 243 -5.34 13.81 -0.70
N MET A 244 -4.42 13.28 -1.49
CA MET A 244 -4.71 12.89 -2.87
C MET A 244 -3.63 11.97 -3.41
N ILE A 245 -4.06 11.03 -4.26
CA ILE A 245 -3.19 10.29 -5.17
C ILE A 245 -3.75 10.42 -6.59
N ALA A 246 -2.89 10.67 -7.58
CA ALA A 246 -3.28 10.81 -8.98
C ALA A 246 -2.29 10.10 -9.90
N LEU A 247 -2.80 9.50 -10.97
CA LEU A 247 -2.04 8.98 -12.11
C LEU A 247 -2.38 9.80 -13.35
N GLU A 248 -1.37 10.39 -13.96
CA GLU A 248 -1.51 11.25 -15.15
C GLU A 248 -0.80 10.66 -16.36
N ASP A 249 -1.43 10.75 -17.52
CA ASP A 249 -0.82 10.54 -18.83
C ASP A 249 -0.25 11.90 -19.30
N LYS A 250 1.07 12.05 -19.18
CA LYS A 250 1.76 13.30 -19.56
C LYS A 250 1.79 13.50 -21.06
N THR A 251 1.78 12.42 -21.83
CA THR A 251 1.77 12.48 -23.29
C THR A 251 0.45 12.98 -23.82
N ALA A 252 -0.67 12.51 -23.24
CA ALA A 252 -2.01 12.94 -23.63
C ALA A 252 -2.56 14.12 -22.80
N HIS A 253 -1.80 14.64 -21.84
CA HIS A 253 -2.18 15.73 -20.93
C HIS A 253 -3.52 15.49 -20.23
N ARG A 254 -3.71 14.30 -19.65
CA ARG A 254 -4.97 13.93 -18.98
C ARG A 254 -4.70 13.17 -17.69
N THR A 255 -5.59 13.37 -16.72
CA THR A 255 -5.65 12.57 -15.50
C THR A 255 -6.37 11.25 -15.82
N LEU A 256 -5.73 10.12 -15.51
CA LEU A 256 -6.30 8.78 -15.66
C LEU A 256 -7.02 8.34 -14.39
N LEU A 257 -6.42 8.58 -13.24
CA LEU A 257 -6.98 8.26 -11.93
C LEU A 257 -6.74 9.43 -10.98
N ARG A 258 -7.71 9.72 -10.16
CA ARG A 258 -7.59 10.64 -9.03
C ARG A 258 -8.43 10.12 -7.88
N THR A 259 -7.78 9.88 -6.75
CA THR A 259 -8.43 9.40 -5.53
C THR A 259 -8.13 10.33 -4.38
N VAL A 260 -9.16 10.73 -3.66
CA VAL A 260 -9.11 11.60 -2.49
C VAL A 260 -9.66 10.82 -1.31
N PRO A 261 -8.88 10.52 -0.27
CA PRO A 261 -9.39 9.79 0.89
C PRO A 261 -10.31 10.67 1.73
N ASP A 262 -11.15 10.03 2.51
CA ASP A 262 -11.77 10.66 3.66
C ASP A 262 -10.76 10.72 4.79
N VAL A 263 -10.63 11.91 5.36
CA VAL A 263 -9.75 12.16 6.49
C VAL A 263 -10.49 12.87 7.61
N ARG A 264 -10.08 12.66 8.84
CA ARG A 264 -10.55 13.44 9.99
C ARG A 264 -9.95 14.85 9.95
N PRO A 265 -10.49 15.80 10.74
CA PRO A 265 -9.94 17.16 10.81
C PRO A 265 -8.46 17.22 11.24
N ASP A 266 -7.98 16.22 11.97
CA ASP A 266 -6.58 16.08 12.39
C ASP A 266 -5.68 15.42 11.33
N GLY A 267 -6.23 15.09 10.15
CA GLY A 267 -5.52 14.44 9.05
C GLY A 267 -5.47 12.91 9.16
N THR A 268 -6.03 12.31 10.21
CA THR A 268 -6.12 10.86 10.33
C THR A 268 -6.92 10.28 9.17
N PHE A 269 -6.35 9.31 8.48
CA PHE A 269 -6.97 8.60 7.37
C PHE A 269 -8.18 7.79 7.86
N ILE A 270 -9.27 7.80 7.10
CA ILE A 270 -10.47 7.01 7.40
C ILE A 270 -10.59 5.86 6.39
N ALA A 271 -10.74 6.18 5.11
CA ALA A 271 -10.90 5.20 4.04
C ALA A 271 -10.84 5.88 2.66
N PHE A 272 -10.71 5.09 1.60
CA PHE A 272 -11.12 5.49 0.26
C PHE A 272 -12.59 5.14 0.04
N HIS A 273 -13.35 6.08 -0.48
CA HIS A 273 -14.72 5.79 -0.84
C HIS A 273 -14.82 4.77 -1.96
N PRO A 274 -15.73 3.79 -1.88
CA PRO A 274 -15.90 2.80 -2.94
C PRO A 274 -16.17 3.39 -4.32
N HIS A 275 -16.84 4.53 -4.42
CA HIS A 275 -17.11 5.22 -5.68
C HIS A 275 -15.89 5.93 -6.30
N GLN A 276 -14.80 6.09 -5.54
CA GLN A 276 -13.54 6.63 -6.05
C GLN A 276 -12.56 5.53 -6.49
N VAL A 277 -12.92 4.27 -6.26
CA VAL A 277 -12.16 3.13 -6.75
C VAL A 277 -12.53 2.91 -8.21
N PHE A 278 -11.54 2.99 -9.09
CA PHE A 278 -11.79 2.75 -10.51
C PHE A 278 -12.13 1.28 -10.74
N LYS A 279 -13.28 1.06 -11.35
CA LYS A 279 -13.76 -0.27 -11.76
C LYS A 279 -14.58 -0.13 -13.04
N ASP A 280 -14.11 -0.71 -14.15
CA ASP A 280 -14.75 -0.59 -15.44
C ASP A 280 -14.48 -1.82 -16.30
N GLU A 281 -15.53 -2.39 -16.92
CA GLU A 281 -15.40 -3.52 -17.85
C GLU A 281 -14.74 -3.09 -19.17
N VAL A 282 -14.91 -1.84 -19.58
CA VAL A 282 -14.25 -1.26 -20.75
C VAL A 282 -12.80 -0.87 -20.42
N GLY A 283 -12.58 -0.17 -19.31
CA GLY A 283 -11.26 0.22 -18.82
C GLY A 283 -10.65 1.42 -19.58
N PHE A 284 -9.41 1.75 -19.23
CA PHE A 284 -8.64 2.76 -19.95
C PHE A 284 -7.28 2.20 -20.40
N PRO A 285 -6.76 2.65 -21.57
CA PRO A 285 -5.49 2.15 -22.08
C PRO A 285 -4.29 2.79 -21.37
N VAL A 286 -3.25 1.97 -21.17
CA VAL A 286 -1.88 2.40 -20.90
C VAL A 286 -0.97 1.82 -21.98
N THR A 287 0.11 2.53 -22.32
CA THR A 287 1.03 2.12 -23.40
C THR A 287 2.48 2.40 -23.03
N ILE A 288 3.39 1.55 -23.52
CA ILE A 288 4.84 1.73 -23.32
C ILE A 288 5.37 3.00 -24.00
N ALA A 289 4.66 3.49 -25.01
CA ALA A 289 5.08 4.68 -25.77
C ALA A 289 4.79 5.99 -25.05
N ALA A 290 3.89 6.00 -24.07
CA ALA A 290 3.52 7.20 -23.34
C ALA A 290 4.35 7.39 -22.06
N GLU A 291 4.38 8.63 -21.59
CA GLU A 291 4.98 9.03 -20.32
C GLU A 291 3.87 9.31 -19.31
N TYR A 292 4.05 8.79 -18.13
CA TYR A 292 3.09 8.94 -17.03
C TYR A 292 3.77 9.56 -15.82
N GLU A 293 2.96 10.10 -14.93
CA GLU A 293 3.41 10.59 -13.63
C GLU A 293 2.43 10.16 -12.56
N ILE A 294 2.95 9.68 -11.44
CA ILE A 294 2.15 9.49 -10.25
C ILE A 294 2.47 10.61 -9.26
N THR A 295 1.42 11.22 -8.71
CA THR A 295 1.54 12.32 -7.74
C THR A 295 0.76 11.98 -6.48
N MET A 296 1.36 12.25 -5.33
CA MET A 296 0.74 12.18 -4.02
C MET A 296 0.87 13.53 -3.31
N VAL A 297 -0.19 13.93 -2.63
CA VAL A 297 -0.22 15.16 -1.83
C VAL A 297 -0.52 14.78 -0.40
N TYR A 298 0.31 15.25 0.52
CA TYR A 298 0.16 15.05 1.96
C TYR A 298 0.00 16.40 2.68
N HIS A 299 -0.65 16.37 3.83
CA HIS A 299 -0.71 17.51 4.74
C HIS A 299 -0.34 17.06 6.15
N HIS A 300 0.86 17.37 6.56
CA HIS A 300 1.34 17.13 7.92
C HIS A 300 1.06 18.41 8.77
N PRO A 301 0.30 18.31 9.87
CA PRO A 301 0.01 19.47 10.71
C PRO A 301 1.29 20.15 11.21
N LEU A 302 1.36 21.50 11.14
CA LEU A 302 2.56 22.28 11.47
C LEU A 302 3.03 22.11 12.93
N HIS A 303 2.13 21.70 13.82
CA HIS A 303 2.39 21.58 15.25
C HIS A 303 2.46 20.13 15.72
N ASP A 304 2.40 19.17 14.81
CA ASP A 304 2.57 17.75 15.13
C ASP A 304 4.07 17.44 15.28
N PRO A 305 4.53 17.04 16.47
CA PRO A 305 5.94 16.71 16.69
C PRO A 305 6.32 15.31 16.16
N GLU A 306 5.35 14.48 15.79
CA GLU A 306 5.62 13.14 15.29
C GLU A 306 6.14 13.19 13.85
N ILE A 307 7.16 12.37 13.57
CA ILE A 307 7.62 12.16 12.20
C ILE A 307 6.55 11.35 11.48
N GLN A 308 6.01 11.90 10.39
CA GLN A 308 5.05 11.23 9.55
C GLN A 308 5.74 10.64 8.32
N HIS A 309 5.34 9.43 7.94
CA HIS A 309 5.87 8.75 6.76
C HIS A 309 4.74 8.54 5.73
N GLY A 310 4.95 9.09 4.54
CA GLY A 310 4.03 8.93 3.42
C GLY A 310 4.31 7.62 2.67
N MET A 311 3.24 6.88 2.41
CA MET A 311 3.22 5.77 1.48
C MET A 311 1.94 5.85 0.67
N GLY A 312 2.05 5.64 -0.64
CA GLY A 312 0.88 5.62 -1.50
C GLY A 312 1.18 5.00 -2.85
N ASN A 313 0.25 4.20 -3.31
CA ASN A 313 0.36 3.53 -4.60
C ASN A 313 -1.02 3.15 -5.15
N TYR A 314 -1.05 2.74 -6.41
CA TYR A 314 -2.14 1.98 -6.99
C TYR A 314 -1.67 0.55 -7.31
N LEU A 315 -2.50 -0.42 -7.03
CA LEU A 315 -2.47 -1.71 -7.71
C LEU A 315 -3.41 -1.60 -8.92
N LEU A 316 -2.83 -1.61 -10.10
CA LEU A 316 -3.58 -1.58 -11.35
C LEU A 316 -3.76 -3.02 -11.84
N TYR A 317 -5.02 -3.43 -12.01
CA TYR A 317 -5.38 -4.73 -12.57
C TYR A 317 -5.73 -4.52 -14.03
N MET A 318 -4.92 -5.07 -14.93
CA MET A 318 -5.01 -4.76 -16.35
C MET A 318 -4.91 -6.00 -17.24
N THR A 319 -5.68 -6.03 -18.29
CA THR A 319 -5.50 -7.03 -19.34
C THR A 319 -4.35 -6.64 -20.27
N PRO A 320 -3.55 -7.59 -20.76
CA PRO A 320 -2.55 -7.30 -21.78
C PRO A 320 -3.18 -6.79 -23.08
N GLY A 321 -2.47 -5.88 -23.77
CA GLY A 321 -2.89 -5.36 -25.08
C GLY A 321 -3.84 -4.16 -25.03
N ALA A 322 -4.33 -3.74 -26.17
CA ALA A 322 -5.14 -2.55 -26.28
C ALA A 322 -6.54 -2.73 -25.64
N CYS A 323 -7.10 -1.64 -25.12
CA CYS A 323 -8.50 -1.61 -24.74
C CYS A 323 -9.42 -1.79 -25.96
N PRO A 324 -10.63 -2.33 -25.77
CA PRO A 324 -11.66 -2.34 -26.82
C PRO A 324 -11.91 -0.93 -27.38
N ALA A 325 -12.17 -0.84 -28.67
CA ALA A 325 -12.32 0.44 -29.39
C ALA A 325 -13.45 1.37 -28.86
N SER A 326 -14.34 0.86 -28.00
CA SER A 326 -15.43 1.63 -27.36
C SER A 326 -15.02 2.38 -26.09
N ALA A 327 -13.76 2.27 -25.68
CA ALA A 327 -13.24 2.95 -24.50
C ALA A 327 -12.99 4.45 -24.77
N SER A 328 -14.02 5.22 -25.07
CA SER A 328 -13.94 6.67 -24.97
C SER A 328 -14.10 7.05 -23.50
N LEU A 329 -13.01 7.46 -22.87
CA LEU A 329 -13.05 8.02 -21.52
C LEU A 329 -13.92 9.28 -21.52
N THR A 330 -15.12 9.17 -21.00
CA THR A 330 -15.78 10.33 -20.39
C THR A 330 -15.15 10.48 -19.00
N PRO A 331 -14.47 11.58 -18.72
CA PRO A 331 -13.95 11.82 -17.37
C PRO A 331 -15.10 11.85 -16.36
N PRO A 332 -14.91 11.31 -15.15
CA PRO A 332 -15.89 11.44 -14.08
C PRO A 332 -16.11 12.88 -13.67
#